data_9940078a02c957b0919ff6d111e44650
#
_entry.id   9940078a02c957b0919ff6d111e44650
#
_cell.length_a   1.000
_cell.length_b   1.000
_cell.length_c   1.000
_cell.angle_alpha   90.00
_cell.angle_beta   90.00
_cell.angle_gamma   90.00
#
_symmetry.space_group_name_H-M   'P 1'
#
loop_
_entity.id
_entity.type
_entity.pdbx_description
1 polymer ?
#
loop_
_entity_poly.entity_id
_entity_poly.type
_entity_poly.pdbx_seq_one_letter_code
_entity_poly.pdbx_strand_id
1 'polypeptide(L)'
;MIDDRPDDGMFQDAVDALRRGEKLRAKELLTLLLKADQNNPTYWVWLSAAMDNSKERIYCLQTALKLDPENGTAKRGLILLGALTPDESIQPFPMNRPRAWEEKLLLANEKPKERGLKAFAKNPATRLIGVVVIGMGLISAVIFGFVLPRQSTVRPTQTNTPGPSPTFTATPTLFGATAPPTKSFIGPTPLWMLLPQTYTPTALYVNTPRGPQSRDQYRSAEIAYANGDWDAYITSMQLIIPLEPTSADIYYLIGDAYRFKGEADNALNAYNNALKIDPNFGPSYLGLARARLLGDPNANVENLFDEAVARDPNFGEIYLERARYYLYHNDPKAAIVDLDTANDLMPESPEVYITYANAYLVLDDKKKALDAAEKSYSLDITNLPVYKLLGRLQIDNGQYQRAIEALDVYAIYENEDDQVFAMLGQAYFELKDYKSATENFDKAEAINRNGLRKFYLFKGLANLELNDLDQAVEDLEKAFGVDEKSYDVNLGLLRAYYLQEKFGSAFLKAEALKSLAETDEETATALYWHALVQEKRGEAKDAIKDWQDLLEMDEKVMTPEMRTEAEQHLKSIVTPTNTPKGGTPTPTPKRGTATPTPKNRTVTPTPKGGSVTPIPSRTPTATPT
;
A
#
# COMPACT_ATOMS: atom_id res chain seq x y z
N MET A 1 -38.95 15.75 -32.57
CA MET A 1 -39.33 16.78 -31.61
C MET A 1 -38.70 16.36 -30.29
N ILE A 2 -37.56 16.95 -29.98
CA ILE A 2 -36.89 16.77 -28.67
C ILE A 2 -37.57 17.81 -27.79
N ASP A 3 -38.29 17.32 -26.78
CA ASP A 3 -39.01 18.14 -25.79
C ASP A 3 -37.94 18.70 -24.83
N ASP A 4 -37.40 19.88 -25.15
CA ASP A 4 -36.43 20.62 -24.35
C ASP A 4 -37.17 21.25 -23.16
N ARG A 5 -37.40 20.48 -22.09
CA ARG A 5 -37.91 21.01 -20.83
C ARG A 5 -36.81 21.81 -20.15
N PRO A 6 -37.10 23.03 -19.64
CA PRO A 6 -36.11 23.85 -18.93
C PRO A 6 -35.48 23.12 -17.73
N ASP A 7 -36.14 22.09 -17.22
CA ASP A 7 -35.67 21.27 -16.08
C ASP A 7 -34.47 20.39 -16.42
N ASP A 8 -34.33 19.90 -17.67
CA ASP A 8 -33.20 19.04 -18.06
C ASP A 8 -31.87 19.78 -18.10
N GLY A 9 -31.87 21.03 -18.53
CA GLY A 9 -30.68 21.89 -18.53
C GLY A 9 -30.22 22.22 -17.11
N MET A 10 -31.15 22.59 -16.22
CA MET A 10 -30.84 22.92 -14.83
C MET A 10 -30.36 21.68 -14.06
N PHE A 11 -30.90 20.49 -14.37
CA PHE A 11 -30.45 19.24 -13.77
C PHE A 11 -29.02 18.89 -14.20
N GLN A 12 -28.72 19.07 -15.49
CA GLN A 12 -27.35 18.84 -15.99
C GLN A 12 -26.33 19.80 -15.35
N ASP A 13 -26.71 21.07 -15.20
CA ASP A 13 -25.90 22.10 -14.52
C ASP A 13 -25.63 21.70 -13.04
N ALA A 14 -26.62 21.13 -12.35
CA ALA A 14 -26.48 20.66 -10.99
C ALA A 14 -25.52 19.45 -10.89
N VAL A 15 -25.63 18.50 -11.83
CA VAL A 15 -24.72 17.34 -11.93
C VAL A 15 -23.29 17.80 -12.22
N ASP A 16 -23.12 18.76 -13.13
CA ASP A 16 -21.80 19.29 -13.48
C ASP A 16 -21.20 20.15 -12.35
N ALA A 17 -22.02 20.83 -11.56
CA ALA A 17 -21.59 21.51 -10.33
C ALA A 17 -21.08 20.49 -9.29
N LEU A 18 -21.76 19.35 -9.11
CA LEU A 18 -21.28 18.26 -8.24
C LEU A 18 -19.94 17.67 -8.70
N ARG A 19 -19.79 17.46 -10.02
CA ARG A 19 -18.54 16.97 -10.62
C ARG A 19 -17.36 17.92 -10.40
N ARG A 20 -17.63 19.23 -10.34
CA ARG A 20 -16.63 20.26 -10.02
C ARG A 20 -16.41 20.48 -8.53
N GLY A 21 -17.14 19.77 -7.65
CA GLY A 21 -17.06 19.94 -6.20
C GLY A 21 -17.84 21.16 -5.65
N GLU A 22 -18.62 21.85 -6.49
CA GLU A 22 -19.42 23.02 -6.13
C GLU A 22 -20.73 22.60 -5.41
N LYS A 23 -20.63 21.97 -4.24
CA LYS A 23 -21.77 21.37 -3.53
C LYS A 23 -22.88 22.36 -3.20
N LEU A 24 -22.55 23.59 -2.81
CA LEU A 24 -23.54 24.62 -2.48
C LEU A 24 -24.40 24.97 -3.69
N ARG A 25 -23.76 25.18 -4.85
CA ARG A 25 -24.46 25.49 -6.10
C ARG A 25 -25.32 24.32 -6.56
N ALA A 26 -24.81 23.10 -6.48
CA ALA A 26 -25.57 21.90 -6.80
C ALA A 26 -26.79 21.73 -5.88
N LYS A 27 -26.63 21.98 -4.58
CA LYS A 27 -27.72 21.95 -3.59
C LYS A 27 -28.80 22.97 -3.93
N GLU A 28 -28.45 24.19 -4.31
CA GLU A 28 -29.38 25.24 -4.71
C GLU A 28 -30.19 24.83 -5.96
N LEU A 29 -29.50 24.38 -7.02
CA LEU A 29 -30.15 23.96 -8.27
C LEU A 29 -31.07 22.74 -8.05
N LEU A 30 -30.62 21.72 -7.31
CA LEU A 30 -31.45 20.55 -7.01
C LEU A 30 -32.62 20.87 -6.09
N THR A 31 -32.48 21.83 -5.18
CA THR A 31 -33.59 22.30 -4.35
C THR A 31 -34.63 23.05 -5.19
N LEU A 32 -34.21 23.82 -6.20
CA LEU A 32 -35.12 24.46 -7.14
C LEU A 32 -35.88 23.43 -7.99
N LEU A 33 -35.18 22.41 -8.50
CA LEU A 33 -35.78 21.31 -9.25
C LEU A 33 -36.81 20.55 -8.41
N LEU A 34 -36.49 20.28 -7.13
CA LEU A 34 -37.42 19.61 -6.20
C LEU A 34 -38.60 20.49 -5.79
N LYS A 35 -38.50 21.84 -5.88
CA LYS A 35 -39.65 22.73 -5.71
C LYS A 35 -40.60 22.65 -6.91
N ALA A 36 -40.07 22.40 -8.11
CA ALA A 36 -40.86 22.21 -9.31
C ALA A 36 -41.49 20.82 -9.38
N ASP A 37 -40.69 19.76 -9.05
CA ASP A 37 -41.16 18.37 -9.03
C ASP A 37 -40.58 17.61 -7.82
N GLN A 38 -41.38 17.54 -6.75
CA GLN A 38 -41.02 16.83 -5.50
C GLN A 38 -41.07 15.31 -5.63
N ASN A 39 -41.71 14.79 -6.66
CA ASN A 39 -41.95 13.37 -6.85
C ASN A 39 -40.87 12.67 -7.71
N ASN A 40 -39.87 13.42 -8.17
CA ASN A 40 -38.77 12.84 -8.94
C ASN A 40 -37.72 12.19 -8.06
N PRO A 41 -37.59 10.85 -8.03
CA PRO A 41 -36.64 10.16 -7.15
C PRO A 41 -35.18 10.46 -7.53
N THR A 42 -34.92 10.78 -8.80
CA THR A 42 -33.56 11.09 -9.29
C THR A 42 -33.02 12.38 -8.65
N TYR A 43 -33.84 13.42 -8.52
CA TYR A 43 -33.42 14.68 -7.89
C TYR A 43 -33.07 14.47 -6.40
N TRP A 44 -33.81 13.62 -5.70
CA TRP A 44 -33.53 13.27 -4.31
C TRP A 44 -32.21 12.49 -4.17
N VAL A 45 -31.93 11.55 -5.09
CA VAL A 45 -30.66 10.83 -5.10
C VAL A 45 -29.48 11.77 -5.29
N TRP A 46 -29.57 12.67 -6.28
CA TRP A 46 -28.49 13.64 -6.54
C TRP A 46 -28.36 14.69 -5.43
N LEU A 47 -29.45 15.11 -4.82
CA LEU A 47 -29.42 16.01 -3.67
C LEU A 47 -28.67 15.37 -2.49
N SER A 48 -28.80 14.06 -2.30
CA SER A 48 -28.04 13.37 -1.26
C SER A 48 -26.52 13.50 -1.44
N ALA A 49 -26.03 13.59 -2.67
CA ALA A 49 -24.61 13.78 -2.97
C ALA A 49 -24.13 15.23 -2.68
N ALA A 50 -25.04 16.21 -2.67
CA ALA A 50 -24.76 17.60 -2.33
C ALA A 50 -24.81 17.88 -0.82
N MET A 51 -25.30 16.95 -0.01
CA MET A 51 -25.40 17.10 1.44
C MET A 51 -24.12 16.69 2.15
N ASP A 52 -23.70 17.47 3.14
CA ASP A 52 -22.53 17.16 3.97
C ASP A 52 -22.89 16.30 5.20
N ASN A 53 -24.11 16.43 5.72
CA ASN A 53 -24.57 15.71 6.90
C ASN A 53 -25.15 14.33 6.55
N SER A 54 -24.64 13.26 7.18
CA SER A 54 -25.09 11.88 6.98
C SER A 54 -26.60 11.70 7.22
N LYS A 55 -27.18 12.41 8.19
CA LYS A 55 -28.64 12.32 8.47
C LYS A 55 -29.47 12.91 7.33
N GLU A 56 -29.01 14.04 6.74
CA GLU A 56 -29.66 14.65 5.58
C GLU A 56 -29.52 13.75 4.34
N ARG A 57 -28.35 13.13 4.14
CA ARG A 57 -28.12 12.16 3.06
C ARG A 57 -29.06 10.97 3.17
N ILE A 58 -29.19 10.38 4.37
CA ILE A 58 -30.10 9.27 4.63
C ILE A 58 -31.53 9.69 4.35
N TYR A 59 -31.96 10.86 4.79
CA TYR A 59 -33.31 11.39 4.55
C TYR A 59 -33.60 11.51 3.04
N CYS A 60 -32.70 12.10 2.26
CA CYS A 60 -32.86 12.23 0.82
C CYS A 60 -32.97 10.85 0.13
N LEU A 61 -32.10 9.91 0.48
CA LEU A 61 -32.11 8.55 -0.09
C LEU A 61 -33.35 7.75 0.33
N GLN A 62 -33.80 7.88 1.56
CA GLN A 62 -35.06 7.27 2.02
C GLN A 62 -36.27 7.86 1.31
N THR A 63 -36.25 9.16 1.04
CA THR A 63 -37.33 9.81 0.28
C THR A 63 -37.33 9.32 -1.17
N ALA A 64 -36.15 9.21 -1.80
CA ALA A 64 -36.02 8.64 -3.14
C ALA A 64 -36.55 7.19 -3.19
N LEU A 65 -36.26 6.38 -2.16
CA LEU A 65 -36.71 4.99 -2.08
C LEU A 65 -38.22 4.86 -1.81
N LYS A 66 -38.83 5.84 -1.10
CA LYS A 66 -40.29 5.90 -0.93
C LYS A 66 -41.01 6.20 -2.24
N LEU A 67 -40.41 7.04 -3.09
CA LEU A 67 -40.96 7.42 -4.40
C LEU A 67 -40.74 6.31 -5.44
N ASP A 68 -39.61 5.65 -5.39
CA ASP A 68 -39.23 4.53 -6.27
C ASP A 68 -38.59 3.40 -5.45
N PRO A 69 -39.39 2.40 -4.99
CA PRO A 69 -38.90 1.29 -4.17
C PRO A 69 -37.83 0.42 -4.86
N GLU A 70 -37.77 0.42 -6.19
CA GLU A 70 -36.78 -0.34 -6.96
C GLU A 70 -35.51 0.47 -7.30
N ASN A 71 -35.38 1.67 -6.77
CA ASN A 71 -34.23 2.53 -7.03
C ASN A 71 -32.93 1.93 -6.46
N GLY A 72 -32.19 1.23 -7.30
CA GLY A 72 -30.93 0.56 -6.91
C GLY A 72 -29.86 1.52 -6.42
N THR A 73 -29.86 2.79 -6.86
CA THR A 73 -28.89 3.80 -6.40
C THR A 73 -29.20 4.28 -4.99
N ALA A 74 -30.49 4.49 -4.68
CA ALA A 74 -30.93 4.86 -3.34
C ALA A 74 -30.68 3.71 -2.34
N LYS A 75 -31.01 2.46 -2.72
CA LYS A 75 -30.73 1.26 -1.90
C LYS A 75 -29.23 1.15 -1.57
N ARG A 76 -28.35 1.22 -2.60
CA ARG A 76 -26.89 1.19 -2.40
C ARG A 76 -26.38 2.31 -1.51
N GLY A 77 -26.87 3.52 -1.71
CA GLY A 77 -26.49 4.66 -0.87
C GLY A 77 -26.87 4.48 0.60
N LEU A 78 -28.05 3.90 0.89
CA LEU A 78 -28.49 3.61 2.25
C LEU A 78 -27.69 2.46 2.90
N ILE A 79 -27.29 1.45 2.12
CA ILE A 79 -26.41 0.37 2.60
C ILE A 79 -25.05 0.94 2.97
N LEU A 80 -24.45 1.78 2.11
CA LEU A 80 -23.17 2.45 2.36
C LEU A 80 -23.20 3.34 3.61
N LEU A 81 -24.35 3.94 3.92
CA LEU A 81 -24.54 4.76 5.12
C LEU A 81 -24.99 3.96 6.35
N GLY A 82 -25.02 2.62 6.27
CA GLY A 82 -25.44 1.74 7.35
C GLY A 82 -26.93 1.85 7.73
N ALA A 83 -27.75 2.49 6.90
CA ALA A 83 -29.19 2.71 7.15
C ALA A 83 -30.09 1.63 6.53
N LEU A 84 -29.52 0.69 5.75
CA LEU A 84 -30.20 -0.48 5.19
C LEU A 84 -29.26 -1.68 5.25
N THR A 85 -29.78 -2.86 5.58
CA THR A 85 -29.00 -4.11 5.55
C THR A 85 -28.69 -4.52 4.11
N PRO A 86 -27.52 -5.11 3.83
CA PRO A 86 -27.19 -5.64 2.51
C PRO A 86 -28.22 -6.66 2.06
N ASP A 87 -28.73 -6.53 0.84
CA ASP A 87 -29.68 -7.42 0.20
C ASP A 87 -29.02 -8.06 -1.03
N GLU A 88 -29.04 -9.40 -1.14
CA GLU A 88 -28.46 -10.17 -2.24
C GLU A 88 -29.07 -9.83 -3.62
N SER A 89 -30.26 -9.19 -3.65
CA SER A 89 -30.90 -8.75 -4.89
C SER A 89 -30.26 -7.53 -5.53
N ILE A 90 -29.36 -6.83 -4.80
CA ILE A 90 -28.70 -5.61 -5.28
C ILE A 90 -27.39 -5.97 -5.96
N GLN A 91 -27.42 -6.10 -7.28
CA GLN A 91 -26.20 -6.32 -8.06
C GLN A 91 -25.19 -5.18 -7.84
N PRO A 92 -23.88 -5.49 -7.62
CA PRO A 92 -22.83 -4.49 -7.65
C PRO A 92 -22.86 -3.74 -8.98
N PHE A 93 -22.40 -2.49 -9.00
CA PHE A 93 -22.29 -1.73 -10.24
C PHE A 93 -21.66 -2.59 -11.33
N PRO A 94 -22.29 -2.76 -12.51
CA PRO A 94 -21.62 -3.40 -13.61
C PRO A 94 -20.38 -2.54 -13.93
N MET A 95 -19.21 -3.07 -13.61
CA MET A 95 -17.95 -2.48 -14.06
C MET A 95 -17.86 -2.73 -15.57
N ASN A 96 -18.47 -1.85 -16.36
CA ASN A 96 -18.51 -1.92 -17.83
C ASN A 96 -17.16 -1.65 -18.49
N ARG A 97 -16.06 -1.75 -17.76
CA ARG A 97 -14.70 -1.75 -18.30
C ARG A 97 -14.00 -2.99 -17.79
N PRO A 98 -13.69 -3.96 -18.67
CA PRO A 98 -12.81 -5.05 -18.29
C PRO A 98 -11.49 -4.45 -17.80
N ARG A 99 -10.98 -4.94 -16.68
CA ARG A 99 -9.69 -4.50 -16.16
C ARG A 99 -8.63 -4.79 -17.22
N ALA A 100 -7.59 -3.96 -17.31
CA ALA A 100 -6.56 -4.06 -18.34
C ALA A 100 -5.88 -5.45 -18.45
N TRP A 101 -5.92 -6.24 -17.38
CA TRP A 101 -5.42 -7.62 -17.34
C TRP A 101 -6.43 -8.64 -17.90
N GLU A 102 -7.75 -8.40 -17.76
CA GLU A 102 -8.80 -9.26 -18.35
C GLU A 102 -8.78 -9.20 -19.87
N GLU A 103 -8.47 -8.02 -20.45
CA GLU A 103 -8.29 -7.87 -21.90
C GLU A 103 -7.12 -8.70 -22.46
N LYS A 104 -6.10 -8.98 -21.62
CA LYS A 104 -4.95 -9.83 -22.01
C LYS A 104 -5.28 -11.32 -22.04
N LEU A 105 -6.28 -11.74 -21.25
CA LEU A 105 -6.70 -13.15 -21.16
C LEU A 105 -7.76 -13.54 -22.21
N LEU A 106 -8.39 -12.56 -22.88
CA LEU A 106 -9.38 -12.82 -23.92
C LEU A 106 -8.72 -13.46 -25.16
N LEU A 107 -9.31 -14.53 -25.66
CA LEU A 107 -8.91 -15.15 -26.92
C LEU A 107 -9.14 -14.16 -28.08
N ALA A 108 -8.39 -14.32 -29.17
CA ALA A 108 -8.40 -13.36 -30.29
C ALA A 108 -9.79 -13.15 -30.92
N ASN A 109 -10.68 -14.16 -30.84
CA ASN A 109 -12.08 -14.09 -31.28
C ASN A 109 -13.06 -13.45 -30.28
N GLU A 110 -12.64 -13.30 -29.00
CA GLU A 110 -13.46 -12.71 -27.93
C GLU A 110 -13.15 -11.23 -27.72
N LYS A 111 -12.00 -10.75 -28.25
CA LYS A 111 -11.65 -9.34 -28.15
C LYS A 111 -12.61 -8.48 -28.97
N PRO A 112 -13.18 -7.42 -28.35
CA PRO A 112 -14.04 -6.50 -29.11
C PRO A 112 -13.25 -5.90 -30.27
N LYS A 113 -13.82 -5.94 -31.47
CA LYS A 113 -13.21 -5.31 -32.65
C LYS A 113 -13.12 -3.80 -32.42
N GLU A 114 -11.89 -3.30 -32.39
CA GLU A 114 -11.64 -1.87 -32.25
C GLU A 114 -12.31 -1.11 -33.40
N ARG A 115 -13.16 -0.11 -33.07
CA ARG A 115 -13.84 0.77 -34.03
C ARG A 115 -13.33 2.21 -33.86
N GLY A 116 -13.27 2.98 -34.94
CA GLY A 116 -12.88 4.39 -34.91
C GLY A 116 -11.39 4.64 -35.12
N LEU A 117 -10.91 5.82 -34.65
CA LEU A 117 -9.54 6.31 -34.86
C LEU A 117 -8.42 5.36 -34.42
N LYS A 118 -8.65 4.53 -33.39
CA LYS A 118 -7.66 3.53 -32.93
C LYS A 118 -7.46 2.39 -33.91
N ALA A 119 -8.53 1.93 -34.56
CA ALA A 119 -8.43 0.90 -35.60
C ALA A 119 -7.70 1.41 -36.85
N PHE A 120 -7.94 2.68 -37.19
CA PHE A 120 -7.28 3.36 -38.29
C PHE A 120 -5.78 3.53 -38.06
N ALA A 121 -5.36 3.88 -36.85
CA ALA A 121 -3.96 4.07 -36.47
C ALA A 121 -3.13 2.76 -36.42
N LYS A 122 -3.76 1.59 -36.24
CA LYS A 122 -3.08 0.28 -36.21
C LYS A 122 -2.88 -0.34 -37.57
N ASN A 123 -3.56 0.13 -38.61
CA ASN A 123 -3.42 -0.42 -39.96
C ASN A 123 -2.04 -0.03 -40.57
N PRO A 124 -1.21 -0.96 -41.03
CA PRO A 124 0.12 -0.66 -41.56
C PRO A 124 0.09 0.31 -42.75
N ALA A 125 -0.95 0.23 -43.61
CA ALA A 125 -1.12 1.15 -44.74
C ALA A 125 -1.35 2.60 -44.29
N THR A 126 -2.13 2.83 -43.21
CA THR A 126 -2.39 4.18 -42.67
C THR A 126 -1.19 4.76 -41.94
N ARG A 127 -0.34 3.91 -41.34
CA ARG A 127 0.94 4.35 -40.76
C ARG A 127 1.89 4.86 -41.84
N LEU A 128 1.93 4.17 -42.98
CA LEU A 128 2.77 4.59 -44.10
C LEU A 128 2.30 5.94 -44.67
N ILE A 129 0.98 6.12 -44.82
CA ILE A 129 0.39 7.40 -45.24
C ILE A 129 0.69 8.52 -44.20
N GLY A 130 0.60 8.22 -42.90
CA GLY A 130 0.94 9.15 -41.83
C GLY A 130 2.39 9.63 -41.90
N VAL A 131 3.34 8.72 -42.12
CA VAL A 131 4.77 9.04 -42.28
C VAL A 131 5.01 9.93 -43.52
N VAL A 132 4.34 9.64 -44.65
CA VAL A 132 4.45 10.46 -45.86
C VAL A 132 3.89 11.87 -45.65
N VAL A 133 2.75 12.01 -44.98
CA VAL A 133 2.13 13.32 -44.68
C VAL A 133 3.01 14.14 -43.72
N ILE A 134 3.57 13.51 -42.69
CA ILE A 134 4.51 14.19 -41.78
C ILE A 134 5.78 14.62 -42.51
N GLY A 135 6.32 13.74 -43.39
CA GLY A 135 7.48 14.06 -44.20
C GLY A 135 7.26 15.24 -45.16
N MET A 136 6.10 15.28 -45.83
CA MET A 136 5.71 16.44 -46.67
C MET A 136 5.52 17.71 -45.83
N GLY A 137 4.94 17.59 -44.64
CA GLY A 137 4.79 18.72 -43.71
C GLY A 137 6.12 19.33 -43.27
N LEU A 138 7.12 18.50 -42.96
CA LEU A 138 8.46 18.94 -42.62
C LEU A 138 9.19 19.58 -43.80
N ILE A 139 9.08 19.01 -45.01
CA ILE A 139 9.65 19.59 -46.22
C ILE A 139 9.00 20.95 -46.54
N SER A 140 7.68 21.07 -46.37
CA SER A 140 6.94 22.33 -46.54
C SER A 140 7.39 23.39 -45.51
N ALA A 141 7.58 22.97 -44.23
CA ALA A 141 8.07 23.89 -43.19
C ALA A 141 9.50 24.40 -43.46
N VAL A 142 10.36 23.56 -44.03
CA VAL A 142 11.73 23.97 -44.44
C VAL A 142 11.67 24.93 -45.64
N ILE A 143 10.84 24.66 -46.63
CA ILE A 143 10.70 25.53 -47.80
C ILE A 143 10.11 26.90 -47.41
N PHE A 144 9.03 26.92 -46.63
CA PHE A 144 8.41 28.18 -46.19
C PHE A 144 9.19 28.90 -45.09
N GLY A 145 9.93 28.19 -44.27
CA GLY A 145 10.72 28.79 -43.19
C GLY A 145 12.11 29.28 -43.57
N PHE A 146 12.75 28.66 -44.57
CA PHE A 146 14.15 28.97 -44.92
C PHE A 146 14.37 29.44 -46.34
N VAL A 147 13.51 29.10 -47.31
CA VAL A 147 13.76 29.36 -48.73
C VAL A 147 13.01 30.61 -49.21
N LEU A 148 11.89 31.01 -48.62
CA LEU A 148 11.19 32.22 -48.95
C LEU A 148 11.76 33.44 -48.20
N PRO A 149 12.15 34.52 -48.86
CA PRO A 149 12.71 35.68 -48.20
C PRO A 149 11.72 36.36 -47.26
N ARG A 150 12.14 36.62 -46.02
CA ARG A 150 11.39 37.38 -45.02
C ARG A 150 11.12 38.78 -45.53
N GLN A 151 9.87 39.10 -45.82
CA GLN A 151 9.48 40.50 -46.02
C GLN A 151 9.64 41.25 -44.71
N SER A 152 10.48 42.27 -44.69
CA SER A 152 10.68 43.14 -43.56
C SER A 152 9.40 43.95 -43.31
N THR A 153 8.73 43.69 -42.22
CA THR A 153 7.64 44.55 -41.72
C THR A 153 8.23 45.82 -41.15
N VAL A 154 7.97 46.93 -41.86
CA VAL A 154 8.27 48.29 -41.38
C VAL A 154 7.43 48.54 -40.13
N ARG A 155 8.06 48.79 -38.99
CA ARG A 155 7.38 49.22 -37.76
C ARG A 155 6.86 50.63 -37.94
N PRO A 156 5.56 50.90 -37.70
CA PRO A 156 5.09 52.29 -37.67
C PRO A 156 5.65 53.02 -36.44
N THR A 157 6.21 54.17 -36.65
CA THR A 157 6.69 55.11 -35.63
C THR A 157 5.45 55.61 -34.83
N GLN A 158 5.47 55.46 -33.52
CA GLN A 158 4.43 55.96 -32.63
C GLN A 158 4.54 57.50 -32.58
N THR A 159 3.55 58.20 -33.10
CA THR A 159 3.33 59.62 -32.88
C THR A 159 2.57 59.82 -31.56
N ASN A 160 3.24 60.46 -30.59
CA ASN A 160 2.61 60.84 -29.32
C ASN A 160 1.58 61.96 -29.58
N THR A 161 0.31 61.56 -29.55
CA THR A 161 -0.80 62.51 -29.43
C THR A 161 -1.27 62.51 -27.97
N PRO A 162 -1.34 63.67 -27.27
CA PRO A 162 -1.86 63.67 -25.89
C PRO A 162 -3.37 63.35 -25.94
N GLY A 163 -3.72 62.19 -25.35
CA GLY A 163 -5.11 61.80 -25.14
C GLY A 163 -5.72 62.49 -23.92
N PRO A 164 -7.05 62.58 -23.85
CA PRO A 164 -7.76 63.24 -22.77
C PRO A 164 -7.53 62.51 -21.43
N SER A 165 -7.48 63.29 -20.34
CA SER A 165 -7.33 62.83 -18.97
C SER A 165 -8.25 61.63 -18.64
N PRO A 166 -7.74 60.58 -18.02
CA PRO A 166 -8.59 59.46 -17.62
C PRO A 166 -9.49 59.88 -16.46
N THR A 167 -10.78 59.90 -16.70
CA THR A 167 -11.79 59.90 -15.63
C THR A 167 -11.79 58.52 -15.01
N PHE A 168 -11.30 58.43 -13.77
CA PHE A 168 -11.34 57.17 -13.00
C PHE A 168 -12.78 56.86 -12.61
N THR A 169 -13.48 56.10 -13.41
CA THR A 169 -14.65 55.36 -12.96
C THR A 169 -14.11 54.04 -12.41
N ALA A 170 -14.10 53.89 -11.09
CA ALA A 170 -13.77 52.63 -10.45
C ALA A 170 -14.84 51.59 -10.78
N THR A 171 -14.71 50.91 -11.91
CA THR A 171 -15.39 49.65 -12.12
C THR A 171 -14.57 48.58 -11.38
N PRO A 172 -15.14 47.84 -10.42
CA PRO A 172 -14.42 46.73 -9.83
C PRO A 172 -14.25 45.67 -10.92
N THR A 173 -13.10 45.71 -11.57
CA THR A 173 -12.67 44.56 -12.37
C THR A 173 -12.33 43.48 -11.36
N LEU A 174 -13.18 42.48 -11.23
CA LEU A 174 -12.81 41.20 -10.65
C LEU A 174 -11.67 40.67 -11.52
N PHE A 175 -10.44 40.96 -11.11
CA PHE A 175 -9.33 40.18 -11.56
C PHE A 175 -9.57 38.77 -11.06
N GLY A 176 -10.14 37.93 -11.90
CA GLY A 176 -10.04 36.51 -11.76
C GLY A 176 -8.54 36.22 -11.79
N ALA A 177 -7.95 36.02 -10.62
CA ALA A 177 -6.68 35.32 -10.55
C ALA A 177 -6.91 34.02 -11.34
N THR A 178 -6.27 33.94 -12.51
CA THR A 178 -6.14 32.65 -13.19
C THR A 178 -5.48 31.78 -12.15
N ALA A 179 -6.23 30.84 -11.61
CA ALA A 179 -5.66 29.85 -10.69
C ALA A 179 -4.40 29.31 -11.38
N PRO A 180 -3.25 29.30 -10.71
CA PRO A 180 -2.06 28.68 -11.28
C PRO A 180 -2.47 27.31 -11.79
N PRO A 181 -1.95 26.87 -12.96
CA PRO A 181 -2.32 25.58 -13.51
C PRO A 181 -2.11 24.57 -12.41
N THR A 182 -3.21 23.98 -11.94
CA THR A 182 -3.20 22.89 -10.97
C THR A 182 -2.26 21.86 -11.54
N LYS A 183 -1.14 21.59 -10.87
CA LYS A 183 -0.25 20.51 -11.28
C LYS A 183 -1.15 19.30 -11.41
N SER A 184 -1.29 18.76 -12.63
CA SER A 184 -2.07 17.55 -12.83
C SER A 184 -1.46 16.48 -11.93
N PHE A 185 -2.22 16.03 -10.94
CA PHE A 185 -1.80 14.98 -10.05
C PHE A 185 -1.59 13.72 -10.89
N ILE A 186 -0.33 13.29 -11.02
CA ILE A 186 0.06 12.06 -11.72
C ILE A 186 0.21 11.00 -10.65
N GLY A 187 -0.91 10.35 -10.30
CA GLY A 187 -0.92 9.30 -9.26
C GLY A 187 -2.32 8.73 -9.08
N PRO A 188 -2.48 7.73 -8.21
CA PRO A 188 -3.79 7.23 -7.84
C PRO A 188 -4.59 8.33 -7.14
N THR A 189 -5.91 8.33 -7.31
CA THR A 189 -6.78 9.31 -6.63
C THR A 189 -6.58 9.23 -5.13
N PRO A 190 -6.24 10.32 -4.43
CA PRO A 190 -5.99 10.29 -3.00
C PRO A 190 -7.14 9.68 -2.20
N LEU A 191 -6.84 8.94 -1.14
CA LEU A 191 -7.84 8.26 -0.29
C LEU A 191 -8.91 9.23 0.22
N TRP A 192 -8.54 10.45 0.61
CA TRP A 192 -9.47 11.47 1.09
C TRP A 192 -10.45 11.97 0.02
N MET A 193 -10.18 11.75 -1.26
CA MET A 193 -11.14 12.00 -2.35
C MET A 193 -12.08 10.82 -2.58
N LEU A 194 -11.65 9.60 -2.27
CA LEU A 194 -12.39 8.37 -2.53
C LEU A 194 -13.26 7.96 -1.33
N LEU A 195 -12.79 8.25 -0.13
CA LEU A 195 -13.43 7.86 1.11
C LEU A 195 -13.99 9.09 1.84
N PRO A 196 -15.12 8.97 2.54
CA PRO A 196 -15.61 10.04 3.40
C PRO A 196 -14.60 10.27 4.51
N GLN A 197 -14.21 11.52 4.73
CA GLN A 197 -13.41 11.88 5.91
C GLN A 197 -14.24 11.58 7.15
N THR A 198 -13.73 10.70 7.98
CA THR A 198 -14.35 10.34 9.27
C THR A 198 -13.78 11.17 10.41
N TYR A 199 -12.59 11.69 10.23
CA TYR A 199 -11.86 12.47 11.21
C TYR A 199 -12.08 13.98 11.01
N THR A 200 -12.41 14.68 12.09
CA THR A 200 -12.31 16.13 12.16
C THR A 200 -10.91 16.44 12.68
N PRO A 201 -10.01 17.02 11.87
CA PRO A 201 -8.67 17.33 12.34
C PRO A 201 -8.78 18.20 13.59
N THR A 202 -8.07 17.80 14.66
CA THR A 202 -7.92 18.62 15.86
C THR A 202 -7.37 19.95 15.40
N ALA A 203 -8.05 21.04 15.73
CA ALA A 203 -7.57 22.35 15.33
C ALA A 203 -6.14 22.52 15.86
N LEU A 204 -5.18 22.67 14.94
CA LEU A 204 -3.87 23.15 15.29
C LEU A 204 -4.06 24.36 16.19
N TYR A 205 -3.27 24.47 17.24
CA TYR A 205 -3.31 25.51 18.27
C TYR A 205 -4.12 26.76 17.88
N VAL A 206 -5.04 27.16 18.76
CA VAL A 206 -6.12 28.13 18.51
C VAL A 206 -5.61 29.34 17.74
N ASN A 207 -6.04 29.46 16.50
CA ASN A 207 -5.79 30.66 15.70
C ASN A 207 -6.35 31.87 16.43
N THR A 208 -5.48 32.74 16.93
CA THR A 208 -5.89 34.04 17.46
C THR A 208 -6.64 34.78 16.37
N PRO A 209 -7.88 35.29 16.60
CA PRO A 209 -8.61 36.01 15.58
C PRO A 209 -7.79 37.20 15.08
N ARG A 210 -7.54 37.25 13.76
CA ARG A 210 -6.72 38.31 13.17
C ARG A 210 -7.45 39.64 13.11
N GLY A 211 -6.73 40.73 13.36
CA GLY A 211 -7.25 42.07 13.20
C GLY A 211 -7.66 42.37 11.76
N PRO A 212 -8.52 43.37 11.53
CA PRO A 212 -8.95 43.72 10.18
C PRO A 212 -7.80 44.06 9.23
N GLN A 213 -6.70 44.61 9.75
CA GLN A 213 -5.54 45.07 9.00
C GLN A 213 -4.63 43.95 8.48
N SER A 214 -4.70 42.76 9.08
CA SER A 214 -3.87 41.59 8.74
C SER A 214 -4.67 40.46 8.08
N ARG A 215 -5.99 40.62 7.96
CA ARG A 215 -6.89 39.57 7.49
C ARG A 215 -6.59 39.09 6.07
N ASP A 216 -6.26 40.02 5.17
CA ASP A 216 -6.01 39.66 3.77
C ASP A 216 -4.69 38.87 3.61
N GLN A 217 -3.64 39.28 4.35
CA GLN A 217 -2.37 38.56 4.39
C GLN A 217 -2.53 37.18 5.00
N TYR A 218 -3.32 37.08 6.08
CA TYR A 218 -3.62 35.82 6.73
C TYR A 218 -4.38 34.86 5.79
N ARG A 219 -5.38 35.39 5.07
CA ARG A 219 -6.11 34.60 4.06
C ARG A 219 -5.20 34.12 2.94
N SER A 220 -4.25 34.94 2.51
CA SER A 220 -3.25 34.53 1.51
C SER A 220 -2.35 33.41 2.06
N ALA A 221 -1.98 33.50 3.35
CA ALA A 221 -1.24 32.45 4.02
C ALA A 221 -2.03 31.14 4.09
N GLU A 222 -3.33 31.19 4.47
CA GLU A 222 -4.17 29.99 4.51
C GLU A 222 -4.28 29.28 3.14
N ILE A 223 -4.38 30.06 2.06
CA ILE A 223 -4.38 29.52 0.69
C ILE A 223 -3.03 28.85 0.37
N ALA A 224 -1.92 29.50 0.73
CA ALA A 224 -0.59 28.94 0.53
C ALA A 224 -0.37 27.66 1.35
N TYR A 225 -0.85 27.63 2.60
CA TYR A 225 -0.85 26.45 3.45
C TYR A 225 -1.60 25.28 2.82
N ALA A 226 -2.83 25.52 2.36
CA ALA A 226 -3.65 24.50 1.71
C ALA A 226 -3.01 23.92 0.44
N ASN A 227 -2.15 24.69 -0.23
CA ASN A 227 -1.40 24.26 -1.42
C ASN A 227 -0.01 23.66 -1.10
N GLY A 228 0.39 23.64 0.18
CA GLY A 228 1.74 23.23 0.57
C GLY A 228 2.85 24.20 0.11
N ASP A 229 2.49 25.44 -0.28
CA ASP A 229 3.44 26.46 -0.69
C ASP A 229 3.97 27.20 0.56
N TRP A 230 4.96 26.59 1.18
CA TRP A 230 5.53 27.09 2.44
C TRP A 230 6.25 28.43 2.27
N ASP A 231 6.83 28.72 1.09
CA ASP A 231 7.49 29.99 0.83
C ASP A 231 6.50 31.14 0.73
N ALA A 232 5.39 30.94 0.02
CA ALA A 232 4.31 31.91 -0.03
C ALA A 232 3.63 32.07 1.35
N TYR A 233 3.49 30.97 2.11
CA TYR A 233 2.97 30.99 3.48
C TYR A 233 3.83 31.87 4.38
N ILE A 234 5.14 31.59 4.45
CA ILE A 234 6.11 32.33 5.26
C ILE A 234 6.11 33.80 4.87
N THR A 235 6.14 34.09 3.58
CA THR A 235 6.11 35.49 3.07
C THR A 235 4.84 36.21 3.53
N SER A 236 3.68 35.59 3.39
CA SER A 236 2.41 36.17 3.81
C SER A 236 2.35 36.40 5.32
N MET A 237 2.85 35.46 6.12
CA MET A 237 2.93 35.59 7.58
C MET A 237 3.92 36.68 8.01
N GLN A 238 5.04 36.83 7.32
CA GLN A 238 6.00 37.92 7.60
C GLN A 238 5.41 39.31 7.37
N LEU A 239 4.48 39.47 6.41
CA LEU A 239 3.76 40.74 6.19
C LEU A 239 2.81 41.09 7.33
N ILE A 240 2.42 40.11 8.18
CA ILE A 240 1.56 40.34 9.34
C ILE A 240 2.37 40.85 10.55
N ILE A 241 3.65 40.47 10.68
CA ILE A 241 4.50 40.84 11.82
C ILE A 241 4.44 42.35 12.14
N PRO A 242 4.65 43.28 11.18
CA PRO A 242 4.58 44.71 11.49
C PRO A 242 3.18 45.20 11.85
N LEU A 243 2.14 44.47 11.47
CA LEU A 243 0.75 44.80 11.78
C LEU A 243 0.32 44.28 13.14
N GLU A 244 0.92 43.18 13.59
CA GLU A 244 0.65 42.52 14.86
C GLU A 244 1.96 42.16 15.59
N PRO A 245 2.76 43.15 16.06
CA PRO A 245 4.11 42.91 16.54
C PRO A 245 4.19 42.16 17.89
N THR A 246 3.07 42.03 18.60
CA THR A 246 2.98 41.31 19.89
C THR A 246 2.43 39.89 19.77
N SER A 247 2.16 39.43 18.54
CA SER A 247 1.58 38.11 18.29
C SER A 247 2.68 37.05 18.17
N ALA A 248 2.94 36.32 19.25
CA ALA A 248 3.95 35.25 19.28
C ALA A 248 3.60 34.09 18.34
N ASP A 249 2.31 33.80 18.17
CA ASP A 249 1.79 32.74 17.34
C ASP A 249 2.14 32.88 15.85
N ILE A 250 2.34 34.13 15.34
CA ILE A 250 2.79 34.33 13.95
C ILE A 250 4.18 33.73 13.73
N TYR A 251 5.09 33.97 14.66
CA TYR A 251 6.44 33.39 14.59
C TYR A 251 6.42 31.88 14.80
N TYR A 252 5.53 31.36 15.65
CA TYR A 252 5.32 29.95 15.82
C TYR A 252 4.86 29.29 14.49
N LEU A 253 3.87 29.87 13.81
CA LEU A 253 3.37 29.39 12.52
C LEU A 253 4.43 29.46 11.41
N ILE A 254 5.27 30.50 11.42
CA ILE A 254 6.45 30.59 10.53
C ILE A 254 7.45 29.47 10.85
N GLY A 255 7.66 29.15 12.13
CA GLY A 255 8.50 28.05 12.57
C GLY A 255 8.01 26.69 12.07
N ASP A 256 6.69 26.45 12.17
CA ASP A 256 6.08 25.24 11.63
C ASP A 256 6.25 25.13 10.10
N ALA A 257 6.11 26.23 9.37
CA ALA A 257 6.33 26.23 7.92
C ALA A 257 7.78 25.89 7.56
N TYR A 258 8.76 26.43 8.28
CA TYR A 258 10.17 26.04 8.10
C TYR A 258 10.42 24.58 8.46
N ARG A 259 9.77 24.07 9.50
CA ARG A 259 9.85 22.66 9.88
C ARG A 259 9.26 21.75 8.79
N PHE A 260 8.13 22.12 8.18
CA PHE A 260 7.56 21.37 7.04
C PHE A 260 8.46 21.41 5.79
N LYS A 261 9.29 22.46 5.62
CA LYS A 261 10.33 22.52 4.59
C LYS A 261 11.58 21.68 4.93
N GLY A 262 11.68 21.15 6.15
CA GLY A 262 12.90 20.49 6.61
C GLY A 262 14.02 21.43 7.06
N GLU A 263 13.75 22.73 7.20
CA GLU A 263 14.72 23.78 7.54
C GLU A 263 14.79 23.97 9.08
N ALA A 264 15.46 23.05 9.77
CA ALA A 264 15.50 22.99 11.24
C ALA A 264 16.01 24.29 11.87
N ASP A 265 17.11 24.86 11.37
CA ASP A 265 17.71 26.08 11.94
C ASP A 265 16.78 27.30 11.81
N ASN A 266 16.11 27.45 10.66
CA ASN A 266 15.16 28.53 10.46
C ASN A 266 13.94 28.36 11.34
N ALA A 267 13.46 27.12 11.54
CA ALA A 267 12.38 26.80 12.47
C ALA A 267 12.77 27.16 13.92
N LEU A 268 13.95 26.75 14.39
CA LEU A 268 14.47 27.11 15.72
C LEU A 268 14.52 28.62 15.93
N ASN A 269 15.01 29.38 14.93
CA ASN A 269 15.05 30.84 15.01
C ASN A 269 13.65 31.45 15.12
N ALA A 270 12.69 30.95 14.35
CA ALA A 270 11.33 31.44 14.39
C ALA A 270 10.65 31.16 15.75
N TYR A 271 10.76 29.94 16.28
CA TYR A 271 10.23 29.61 17.61
C TYR A 271 10.87 30.42 18.73
N ASN A 272 12.20 30.64 18.67
CA ASN A 272 12.87 31.52 19.61
C ASN A 272 12.40 32.98 19.50
N ASN A 273 12.03 33.46 18.31
CA ASN A 273 11.46 34.80 18.15
C ASN A 273 10.05 34.88 18.75
N ALA A 274 9.24 33.81 18.65
CA ALA A 274 7.97 33.74 19.36
C ALA A 274 8.16 33.85 20.89
N LEU A 275 9.14 33.14 21.46
CA LEU A 275 9.46 33.18 22.90
C LEU A 275 10.07 34.50 23.36
N LYS A 276 10.69 35.30 22.48
CA LYS A 276 11.11 36.68 22.81
C LYS A 276 9.91 37.60 23.01
N ILE A 277 8.81 37.33 22.31
CA ILE A 277 7.57 38.11 22.41
C ILE A 277 6.77 37.62 23.62
N ASP A 278 6.57 36.33 23.73
CA ASP A 278 5.88 35.70 24.87
C ASP A 278 6.67 34.49 25.39
N PRO A 279 7.43 34.66 26.50
CA PRO A 279 8.17 33.57 27.13
C PRO A 279 7.30 32.44 27.68
N ASN A 280 6.00 32.67 27.83
CA ASN A 280 5.04 31.68 28.33
C ASN A 280 4.28 30.96 27.19
N PHE A 281 4.65 31.20 25.95
CA PHE A 281 3.97 30.58 24.82
C PHE A 281 4.39 29.10 24.68
N GLY A 282 3.65 28.19 25.35
CA GLY A 282 3.90 26.74 25.41
C GLY A 282 4.12 26.07 24.07
N PRO A 283 3.33 26.35 23.01
CA PRO A 283 3.51 25.75 21.70
C PRO A 283 4.90 25.96 21.09
N SER A 284 5.57 27.08 21.38
CA SER A 284 6.93 27.30 20.87
C SER A 284 7.98 26.39 21.48
N TYR A 285 7.83 25.96 22.73
CA TYR A 285 8.72 24.96 23.33
C TYR A 285 8.54 23.59 22.66
N LEU A 286 7.30 23.20 22.36
CA LEU A 286 7.02 22.02 21.54
C LEU A 286 7.64 22.15 20.14
N GLY A 287 7.49 23.33 19.51
CA GLY A 287 8.12 23.64 18.21
C GLY A 287 9.63 23.50 18.23
N LEU A 288 10.29 24.01 19.30
CA LEU A 288 11.74 23.87 19.50
C LEU A 288 12.15 22.40 19.64
N ALA A 289 11.39 21.58 20.38
CA ALA A 289 11.65 20.15 20.51
C ALA A 289 11.58 19.47 19.13
N ARG A 290 10.50 19.70 18.40
CA ARG A 290 10.30 19.17 17.04
C ARG A 290 11.41 19.59 16.06
N ALA A 291 11.81 20.85 16.09
CA ALA A 291 12.86 21.37 15.21
C ALA A 291 14.25 20.80 15.56
N ARG A 292 14.55 20.60 16.85
CA ARG A 292 15.80 19.93 17.25
C ARG A 292 15.84 18.48 16.80
N LEU A 293 14.74 17.75 16.99
CA LEU A 293 14.64 16.35 16.54
C LEU A 293 14.67 16.23 15.02
N LEU A 294 14.20 17.23 14.28
CA LEU A 294 14.34 17.29 12.82
C LEU A 294 15.80 17.42 12.39
N GLY A 295 16.61 18.19 13.13
CA GLY A 295 18.03 18.36 12.86
C GLY A 295 18.89 17.19 13.37
N ASP A 296 18.56 16.66 14.54
CA ASP A 296 19.20 15.50 15.16
C ASP A 296 18.15 14.64 15.88
N PRO A 297 17.75 13.49 15.32
CA PRO A 297 16.76 12.61 15.92
C PRO A 297 17.13 12.10 17.33
N ASN A 298 18.44 12.10 17.68
CA ASN A 298 18.93 11.67 19.00
C ASN A 298 19.11 12.84 19.98
N ALA A 299 18.73 14.05 19.60
CA ALA A 299 18.85 15.20 20.48
C ALA A 299 18.05 15.02 21.77
N ASN A 300 18.67 15.30 22.91
CA ASN A 300 17.91 15.36 24.16
C ASN A 300 17.05 16.62 24.19
N VAL A 301 15.72 16.42 24.15
CA VAL A 301 14.72 17.50 24.13
C VAL A 301 13.72 17.40 25.27
N GLU A 302 13.95 16.51 26.24
CA GLU A 302 13.03 16.25 27.35
C GLU A 302 12.69 17.53 28.13
N ASN A 303 13.70 18.35 28.41
CA ASN A 303 13.51 19.64 29.06
C ASN A 303 12.61 20.62 28.29
N LEU A 304 12.56 20.51 26.95
CA LEU A 304 11.67 21.35 26.14
C LEU A 304 10.23 20.89 26.22
N PHE A 305 10.01 19.58 26.30
CA PHE A 305 8.68 19.04 26.57
C PHE A 305 8.19 19.42 27.96
N ASP A 306 9.05 19.36 28.98
CA ASP A 306 8.71 19.76 30.36
C ASP A 306 8.34 21.23 30.41
N GLU A 307 9.10 22.11 29.74
CA GLU A 307 8.78 23.53 29.65
C GLU A 307 7.46 23.76 28.89
N ALA A 308 7.18 22.99 27.83
CA ALA A 308 5.92 23.08 27.11
C ALA A 308 4.73 22.69 28.02
N VAL A 309 4.82 21.56 28.73
CA VAL A 309 3.79 21.09 29.69
C VAL A 309 3.59 22.09 30.80
N ALA A 310 4.67 22.66 31.36
CA ALA A 310 4.58 23.63 32.45
C ALA A 310 3.82 24.92 32.08
N ARG A 311 3.87 25.29 30.79
CA ARG A 311 3.19 26.50 30.29
C ARG A 311 1.79 26.22 29.75
N ASP A 312 1.60 25.08 29.09
CA ASP A 312 0.30 24.71 28.54
C ASP A 312 -0.01 23.22 28.82
N PRO A 313 -0.41 22.87 30.03
CA PRO A 313 -0.69 21.48 30.41
C PRO A 313 -1.92 20.88 29.72
N ASN A 314 -2.75 21.70 29.07
CA ASN A 314 -3.94 21.24 28.34
C ASN A 314 -3.72 21.08 26.85
N PHE A 315 -2.51 21.29 26.34
CA PHE A 315 -2.20 21.11 24.93
C PHE A 315 -1.80 19.66 24.66
N GLY A 316 -2.75 18.83 24.24
CA GLY A 316 -2.60 17.39 24.09
C GLY A 316 -1.49 16.96 23.11
N GLU A 317 -1.18 17.78 22.11
CA GLU A 317 -0.07 17.51 21.17
C GLU A 317 1.31 17.42 21.86
N ILE A 318 1.51 18.12 22.98
CA ILE A 318 2.78 18.04 23.71
C ILE A 318 3.01 16.62 24.20
N TYR A 319 1.98 16.01 24.80
CA TYR A 319 2.05 14.65 25.32
C TYR A 319 2.17 13.62 24.19
N LEU A 320 1.46 13.81 23.10
CA LEU A 320 1.57 12.92 21.91
C LEU A 320 3.00 12.92 21.35
N GLU A 321 3.61 14.10 21.19
CA GLU A 321 4.97 14.21 20.66
C GLU A 321 6.02 13.71 21.67
N ARG A 322 5.81 13.93 22.98
CA ARG A 322 6.70 13.39 24.01
C ARG A 322 6.59 11.87 24.08
N ALA A 323 5.39 11.30 23.88
CA ALA A 323 5.22 9.85 23.76
C ALA A 323 5.98 9.29 22.56
N ARG A 324 5.94 9.96 21.40
CA ARG A 324 6.73 9.57 20.22
C ARG A 324 8.24 9.62 20.49
N TYR A 325 8.68 10.64 21.20
CA TYR A 325 10.07 10.77 21.65
C TYR A 325 10.47 9.61 22.58
N TYR A 326 9.64 9.25 23.56
CA TYR A 326 9.91 8.12 24.46
C TYR A 326 9.95 6.79 23.68
N LEU A 327 9.06 6.58 22.71
CA LEU A 327 9.09 5.39 21.85
C LEU A 327 10.37 5.29 21.04
N TYR A 328 10.83 6.40 20.48
CA TYR A 328 12.09 6.44 19.76
C TYR A 328 13.29 6.05 20.65
N HIS A 329 13.23 6.42 21.95
CA HIS A 329 14.22 6.06 22.97
C HIS A 329 13.94 4.72 23.67
N ASN A 330 13.04 3.91 23.10
CA ASN A 330 12.67 2.59 23.62
C ASN A 330 12.11 2.58 25.05
N ASP A 331 11.38 3.64 25.43
CA ASP A 331 10.61 3.69 26.68
C ASP A 331 9.09 3.71 26.43
N PRO A 332 8.50 2.55 26.08
CA PRO A 332 7.08 2.46 25.79
C PRO A 332 6.19 2.69 27.01
N LYS A 333 6.73 2.51 28.24
CA LYS A 333 5.95 2.72 29.47
C LYS A 333 5.73 4.21 29.72
N ALA A 334 6.77 5.03 29.61
CA ALA A 334 6.64 6.48 29.69
C ALA A 334 5.73 7.01 28.55
N ALA A 335 5.88 6.46 27.35
CA ALA A 335 5.03 6.82 26.22
C ALA A 335 3.53 6.58 26.50
N ILE A 336 3.16 5.43 27.10
CA ILE A 336 1.75 5.13 27.42
C ILE A 336 1.18 6.12 28.43
N VAL A 337 1.93 6.54 29.44
CA VAL A 337 1.48 7.53 30.42
C VAL A 337 1.12 8.86 29.73
N ASP A 338 1.97 9.30 28.82
CA ASP A 338 1.70 10.51 28.04
C ASP A 338 0.54 10.33 27.06
N LEU A 339 0.42 9.14 26.45
CA LEU A 339 -0.69 8.83 25.55
C LEU A 339 -2.04 8.80 26.28
N ASP A 340 -2.09 8.33 27.53
CA ASP A 340 -3.29 8.39 28.36
C ASP A 340 -3.73 9.85 28.54
N THR A 341 -2.78 10.73 28.87
CA THR A 341 -3.04 12.18 28.99
C THR A 341 -3.44 12.79 27.64
N ALA A 342 -2.73 12.43 26.56
CA ALA A 342 -3.06 12.90 25.22
C ALA A 342 -4.47 12.47 24.78
N ASN A 343 -4.87 11.24 25.11
CA ASN A 343 -6.22 10.73 24.78
C ASN A 343 -7.32 11.46 25.58
N ASP A 344 -7.06 11.82 26.83
CA ASP A 344 -8.01 12.59 27.64
C ASP A 344 -8.20 14.02 27.09
N LEU A 345 -7.12 14.63 26.59
CA LEU A 345 -7.14 15.98 26.02
C LEU A 345 -7.59 16.03 24.56
N MET A 346 -7.33 14.98 23.79
CA MET A 346 -7.67 14.84 22.37
C MET A 346 -8.43 13.51 22.14
N PRO A 347 -9.65 13.38 22.69
CA PRO A 347 -10.42 12.16 22.54
C PRO A 347 -10.70 11.89 21.06
N GLU A 348 -10.62 10.63 20.66
CA GLU A 348 -10.84 10.19 19.28
C GLU A 348 -9.80 10.70 18.27
N SER A 349 -8.58 11.03 18.70
CA SER A 349 -7.47 11.34 17.80
C SER A 349 -6.88 10.06 17.19
N PRO A 350 -6.94 9.87 15.84
CA PRO A 350 -6.34 8.70 15.19
C PRO A 350 -4.84 8.58 15.47
N GLU A 351 -4.14 9.73 15.56
CA GLU A 351 -2.70 9.81 15.81
C GLU A 351 -2.30 9.28 17.19
N VAL A 352 -3.14 9.53 18.21
CA VAL A 352 -2.95 8.97 19.54
C VAL A 352 -3.03 7.44 19.48
N TYR A 353 -4.03 6.90 18.80
CA TYR A 353 -4.22 5.45 18.70
C TYR A 353 -3.14 4.76 17.84
N ILE A 354 -2.65 5.37 16.76
CA ILE A 354 -1.47 4.85 16.03
C ILE A 354 -0.26 4.78 16.96
N THR A 355 -0.07 5.83 17.79
CA THR A 355 1.07 5.88 18.69
C THR A 355 0.93 4.85 19.82
N TYR A 356 -0.29 4.59 20.34
CA TYR A 356 -0.56 3.45 21.23
C TYR A 356 -0.22 2.12 20.58
N ALA A 357 -0.63 1.91 19.33
CA ALA A 357 -0.35 0.67 18.61
C ALA A 357 1.17 0.42 18.52
N ASN A 358 1.95 1.46 18.22
CA ASN A 358 3.40 1.38 18.22
C ASN A 358 3.98 1.10 19.62
N ALA A 359 3.43 1.71 20.68
CA ALA A 359 3.86 1.48 22.04
C ALA A 359 3.62 0.02 22.48
N TYR A 360 2.44 -0.52 22.17
CA TYR A 360 2.12 -1.92 22.45
C TYR A 360 2.95 -2.91 21.61
N LEU A 361 3.33 -2.54 20.38
CA LEU A 361 4.26 -3.34 19.57
C LEU A 361 5.63 -3.46 20.23
N VAL A 362 6.17 -2.35 20.78
CA VAL A 362 7.45 -2.38 21.51
C VAL A 362 7.36 -3.22 22.78
N LEU A 363 6.17 -3.30 23.38
CA LEU A 363 5.89 -4.17 24.55
C LEU A 363 5.57 -5.62 24.20
N ASP A 364 5.58 -5.99 22.92
CA ASP A 364 5.15 -7.30 22.37
C ASP A 364 3.69 -7.68 22.72
N ASP A 365 2.84 -6.68 23.05
CA ASP A 365 1.40 -6.88 23.25
C ASP A 365 0.66 -6.74 21.93
N LYS A 366 0.81 -7.76 21.07
CA LYS A 366 0.27 -7.79 19.69
C LYS A 366 -1.24 -7.54 19.64
N LYS A 367 -1.97 -8.03 20.64
CA LYS A 367 -3.42 -7.88 20.69
C LYS A 367 -3.82 -6.43 20.92
N LYS A 368 -3.26 -5.77 21.96
CA LYS A 368 -3.57 -4.36 22.21
C LYS A 368 -3.07 -3.46 21.09
N ALA A 369 -1.94 -3.81 20.46
CA ALA A 369 -1.43 -3.11 19.29
C ALA A 369 -2.45 -3.15 18.14
N LEU A 370 -3.02 -4.34 17.84
CA LEU A 370 -4.04 -4.49 16.80
C LEU A 370 -5.32 -3.72 17.16
N ASP A 371 -5.83 -3.86 18.40
CA ASP A 371 -7.02 -3.16 18.86
C ASP A 371 -6.86 -1.62 18.72
N ALA A 372 -5.69 -1.09 19.07
CA ALA A 372 -5.39 0.34 18.91
C ALA A 372 -5.29 0.76 17.44
N ALA A 373 -4.65 -0.04 16.58
CA ALA A 373 -4.57 0.26 15.15
C ALA A 373 -5.95 0.20 14.47
N GLU A 374 -6.79 -0.78 14.81
CA GLU A 374 -8.18 -0.85 14.33
C GLU A 374 -9.02 0.35 14.83
N LYS A 375 -8.79 0.81 16.05
CA LYS A 375 -9.45 2.01 16.56
C LYS A 375 -9.02 3.24 15.76
N SER A 376 -7.71 3.43 15.52
CA SER A 376 -7.20 4.52 14.67
C SER A 376 -7.83 4.47 13.28
N TYR A 377 -7.83 3.31 12.63
CA TYR A 377 -8.48 3.11 11.33
C TYR A 377 -9.97 3.48 11.34
N SER A 378 -10.70 3.09 12.38
CA SER A 378 -12.13 3.42 12.50
C SER A 378 -12.39 4.92 12.64
N LEU A 379 -11.44 5.67 13.20
CA LEU A 379 -11.51 7.12 13.38
C LEU A 379 -11.16 7.86 12.08
N ASP A 380 -10.12 7.40 11.38
CA ASP A 380 -9.69 7.98 10.11
C ASP A 380 -9.27 6.92 9.10
N ILE A 381 -10.21 6.51 8.25
CA ILE A 381 -9.97 5.57 7.15
C ILE A 381 -9.14 6.17 6.02
N THR A 382 -8.84 7.46 6.04
CA THR A 382 -8.00 8.13 5.03
C THR A 382 -6.53 8.21 5.42
N ASN A 383 -6.20 7.79 6.66
CA ASN A 383 -4.84 7.79 7.16
C ASN A 383 -4.05 6.61 6.59
N LEU A 384 -3.30 6.85 5.50
CA LEU A 384 -2.56 5.81 4.79
C LEU A 384 -1.59 5.01 5.68
N PRO A 385 -0.78 5.62 6.57
CA PRO A 385 0.12 4.89 7.46
C PRO A 385 -0.53 3.79 8.30
N VAL A 386 -1.80 3.94 8.66
CA VAL A 386 -2.50 2.93 9.48
C VAL A 386 -2.69 1.61 8.73
N TYR A 387 -2.81 1.64 7.41
CA TYR A 387 -2.99 0.43 6.59
C TYR A 387 -1.74 -0.46 6.63
N LYS A 388 -0.54 0.13 6.54
CA LYS A 388 0.73 -0.62 6.68
C LYS A 388 0.86 -1.24 8.07
N LEU A 389 0.52 -0.47 9.10
CA LEU A 389 0.54 -0.94 10.49
C LEU A 389 -0.47 -2.07 10.73
N LEU A 390 -1.69 -1.93 10.23
CA LEU A 390 -2.71 -2.97 10.29
C LEU A 390 -2.26 -4.24 9.58
N GLY A 391 -1.75 -4.11 8.36
CA GLY A 391 -1.26 -5.26 7.60
C GLY A 391 -0.21 -6.06 8.38
N ARG A 392 0.77 -5.37 8.97
CA ARG A 392 1.78 -6.00 9.83
C ARG A 392 1.15 -6.71 11.03
N LEU A 393 0.31 -5.99 11.79
CA LEU A 393 -0.31 -6.52 13.01
C LEU A 393 -1.27 -7.68 12.72
N GLN A 394 -1.97 -7.64 11.59
CA GLN A 394 -2.86 -8.71 11.15
C GLN A 394 -2.08 -9.97 10.76
N ILE A 395 -0.90 -9.82 10.12
CA ILE A 395 0.03 -10.95 9.89
C ILE A 395 0.46 -11.55 11.22
N ASP A 396 0.93 -10.73 12.16
CA ASP A 396 1.38 -11.16 13.49
C ASP A 396 0.29 -11.86 14.31
N ASN A 397 -0.99 -11.59 14.00
CA ASN A 397 -2.16 -12.22 14.62
C ASN A 397 -2.81 -13.31 13.74
N GLY A 398 -2.19 -13.73 12.65
CA GLY A 398 -2.69 -14.80 11.76
C GLY A 398 -3.89 -14.42 10.91
N GLN A 399 -4.22 -13.14 10.76
CA GLN A 399 -5.34 -12.62 9.99
C GLN A 399 -4.90 -12.27 8.55
N TYR A 400 -4.33 -13.22 7.85
CA TYR A 400 -3.61 -12.99 6.59
C TYR A 400 -4.47 -12.36 5.48
N GLN A 401 -5.74 -12.77 5.34
CA GLN A 401 -6.63 -12.20 4.32
C GLN A 401 -6.88 -10.70 4.56
N ARG A 402 -7.13 -10.30 5.82
CA ARG A 402 -7.32 -8.88 6.18
C ARG A 402 -6.03 -8.08 5.99
N ALA A 403 -4.89 -8.70 6.29
CA ALA A 403 -3.59 -8.09 6.06
C ALA A 403 -3.37 -7.76 4.59
N ILE A 404 -3.72 -8.68 3.67
CA ILE A 404 -3.64 -8.44 2.23
C ILE A 404 -4.53 -7.25 1.84
N GLU A 405 -5.77 -7.22 2.31
CA GLU A 405 -6.71 -6.12 2.00
C GLU A 405 -6.15 -4.75 2.43
N ALA A 406 -5.56 -4.67 3.62
CA ALA A 406 -4.96 -3.44 4.11
C ALA A 406 -3.69 -3.06 3.33
N LEU A 407 -2.77 -4.01 3.12
CA LEU A 407 -1.51 -3.78 2.43
C LEU A 407 -1.70 -3.45 0.94
N ASP A 408 -2.69 -4.04 0.27
CA ASP A 408 -3.03 -3.71 -1.12
C ASP A 408 -3.46 -2.26 -1.26
N VAL A 409 -4.27 -1.73 -0.31
CA VAL A 409 -4.62 -0.31 -0.30
C VAL A 409 -3.38 0.55 -0.16
N TYR A 410 -2.49 0.22 0.78
CA TYR A 410 -1.24 0.97 0.98
C TYR A 410 -0.34 0.94 -0.28
N ALA A 411 -0.16 -0.22 -0.89
CA ALA A 411 0.69 -0.44 -2.05
C ALA A 411 0.24 0.34 -3.32
N ILE A 412 -1.04 0.74 -3.40
CA ILE A 412 -1.55 1.59 -4.49
C ILE A 412 -0.90 2.99 -4.44
N TYR A 413 -0.66 3.51 -3.24
CA TYR A 413 -0.16 4.87 -3.01
C TYR A 413 1.35 4.90 -2.82
N GLU A 414 1.91 3.88 -2.15
CA GLU A 414 3.32 3.72 -1.83
C GLU A 414 3.88 2.47 -2.51
N ASN A 415 4.00 2.55 -3.82
CA ASN A 415 4.39 1.43 -4.67
C ASN A 415 5.91 1.16 -4.71
N GLU A 416 6.71 1.95 -4.00
CA GLU A 416 8.17 1.80 -3.84
C GLU A 416 8.56 1.33 -2.43
N ASP A 417 7.61 0.93 -1.60
CA ASP A 417 7.87 0.40 -0.26
C ASP A 417 8.10 -1.12 -0.31
N ASP A 418 9.37 -1.54 -0.30
CA ASP A 418 9.79 -2.94 -0.34
C ASP A 418 9.20 -3.79 0.80
N GLN A 419 9.05 -3.21 2.00
CA GLN A 419 8.54 -3.95 3.15
C GLN A 419 7.06 -4.34 2.98
N VAL A 420 6.27 -3.50 2.32
CA VAL A 420 4.86 -3.80 2.06
C VAL A 420 4.71 -4.99 1.13
N PHE A 421 5.49 -5.04 0.05
CA PHE A 421 5.48 -6.18 -0.85
C PHE A 421 6.04 -7.45 -0.20
N ALA A 422 7.04 -7.32 0.67
CA ALA A 422 7.54 -8.46 1.44
C ALA A 422 6.48 -9.01 2.42
N MET A 423 5.73 -8.14 3.10
CA MET A 423 4.61 -8.52 3.96
C MET A 423 3.45 -9.14 3.17
N LEU A 424 3.12 -8.60 2.00
CA LEU A 424 2.15 -9.21 1.08
C LEU A 424 2.59 -10.62 0.67
N GLY A 425 3.86 -10.77 0.30
CA GLY A 425 4.45 -12.08 -0.01
C GLY A 425 4.30 -13.07 1.14
N GLN A 426 4.59 -12.64 2.38
CA GLN A 426 4.41 -13.47 3.57
C GLN A 426 2.94 -13.84 3.80
N ALA A 427 2.01 -12.89 3.69
CA ALA A 427 0.59 -13.14 3.90
C ALA A 427 0.02 -14.14 2.86
N TYR A 428 0.43 -14.01 1.59
CA TYR A 428 0.07 -14.98 0.55
C TYR A 428 0.70 -16.36 0.77
N PHE A 429 1.94 -16.40 1.25
CA PHE A 429 2.61 -17.67 1.61
C PHE A 429 1.82 -18.43 2.69
N GLU A 430 1.41 -17.74 3.74
CA GLU A 430 0.64 -18.33 4.83
C GLU A 430 -0.75 -18.83 4.38
N LEU A 431 -1.35 -18.18 3.38
CA LEU A 431 -2.57 -18.64 2.71
C LEU A 431 -2.31 -19.75 1.67
N LYS A 432 -1.04 -20.18 1.48
CA LYS A 432 -0.62 -21.17 0.50
C LYS A 432 -0.82 -20.74 -0.96
N ASP A 433 -1.01 -19.47 -1.22
CA ASP A 433 -0.93 -18.90 -2.56
C ASP A 433 0.53 -18.56 -2.90
N TYR A 434 1.30 -19.61 -3.13
CA TYR A 434 2.75 -19.51 -3.34
C TYR A 434 3.11 -18.68 -4.58
N LYS A 435 2.24 -18.67 -5.59
CA LYS A 435 2.47 -17.89 -6.80
C LYS A 435 2.38 -16.39 -6.51
N SER A 436 1.32 -15.94 -5.85
CA SER A 436 1.17 -14.54 -5.45
C SER A 436 2.25 -14.15 -4.44
N ALA A 437 2.67 -15.09 -3.58
CA ALA A 437 3.76 -14.88 -2.64
C ALA A 437 5.08 -14.55 -3.36
N THR A 438 5.50 -15.40 -4.32
CA THR A 438 6.74 -15.18 -5.08
C THR A 438 6.68 -13.89 -5.90
N GLU A 439 5.56 -13.60 -6.58
CA GLU A 439 5.38 -12.36 -7.33
C GLU A 439 5.55 -11.09 -6.46
N ASN A 440 5.09 -11.11 -5.21
CA ASN A 440 5.26 -9.98 -4.31
C ASN A 440 6.67 -9.91 -3.72
N PHE A 441 7.30 -11.06 -3.38
CA PHE A 441 8.71 -11.07 -2.98
C PHE A 441 9.63 -10.58 -4.10
N ASP A 442 9.35 -10.89 -5.37
CA ASP A 442 10.11 -10.40 -6.51
C ASP A 442 10.00 -8.88 -6.66
N LYS A 443 8.80 -8.31 -6.43
CA LYS A 443 8.61 -6.85 -6.40
C LYS A 443 9.42 -6.22 -5.28
N ALA A 444 9.37 -6.79 -4.06
CA ALA A 444 10.15 -6.30 -2.93
C ALA A 444 11.66 -6.36 -3.23
N GLU A 445 12.17 -7.46 -3.81
CA GLU A 445 13.58 -7.61 -4.18
C GLU A 445 14.02 -6.63 -5.27
N ALA A 446 13.14 -6.33 -6.22
CA ALA A 446 13.40 -5.35 -7.28
C ALA A 446 13.52 -3.92 -6.76
N ILE A 447 12.73 -3.57 -5.72
CA ILE A 447 12.80 -2.26 -5.06
C ILE A 447 14.04 -2.18 -4.18
N ASN A 448 14.22 -3.15 -3.27
CA ASN A 448 15.32 -3.15 -2.32
C ASN A 448 15.74 -4.58 -1.95
N ARG A 449 16.81 -5.05 -2.57
CA ARG A 449 17.33 -6.39 -2.32
C ARG A 449 17.70 -6.65 -0.85
N ASN A 450 18.21 -5.65 -0.14
CA ASN A 450 18.59 -5.79 1.26
C ASN A 450 17.38 -5.86 2.19
N GLY A 451 16.26 -5.25 1.84
CA GLY A 451 15.00 -5.28 2.60
C GLY A 451 14.40 -6.67 2.66
N LEU A 452 14.65 -7.52 1.63
CA LEU A 452 14.12 -8.88 1.56
C LEU A 452 14.87 -9.90 2.44
N ARG A 453 15.98 -9.54 3.08
CA ARG A 453 16.83 -10.50 3.83
C ARG A 453 16.07 -11.39 4.82
N LYS A 454 15.10 -10.83 5.53
CA LYS A 454 14.28 -11.56 6.51
C LYS A 454 13.23 -12.48 5.85
N PHE A 455 12.94 -12.31 4.57
CA PHE A 455 11.87 -12.99 3.85
C PHE A 455 12.37 -14.03 2.85
N TYR A 456 13.70 -14.15 2.63
CA TYR A 456 14.24 -15.15 1.71
C TYR A 456 13.85 -16.58 2.07
N LEU A 457 13.66 -16.90 3.35
CA LEU A 457 13.14 -18.20 3.78
C LEU A 457 11.74 -18.45 3.17
N PHE A 458 10.83 -17.51 3.35
CA PHE A 458 9.47 -17.64 2.81
C PHE A 458 9.45 -17.71 1.29
N LYS A 459 10.27 -16.87 0.62
CA LYS A 459 10.40 -16.88 -0.83
C LYS A 459 10.93 -18.23 -1.33
N GLY A 460 11.98 -18.74 -0.71
CA GLY A 460 12.57 -20.02 -1.06
C GLY A 460 11.64 -21.21 -0.79
N LEU A 461 10.89 -21.19 0.31
CA LEU A 461 9.86 -22.21 0.59
C LEU A 461 8.69 -22.12 -0.39
N ALA A 462 8.26 -20.92 -0.79
CA ALA A 462 7.23 -20.74 -1.80
C ALA A 462 7.65 -21.33 -3.15
N ASN A 463 8.89 -21.06 -3.59
CA ASN A 463 9.45 -21.64 -4.82
C ASN A 463 9.58 -23.18 -4.73
N LEU A 464 9.89 -23.70 -3.54
CA LEU A 464 9.94 -25.14 -3.31
C LEU A 464 8.56 -25.80 -3.50
N GLU A 465 7.50 -25.19 -2.96
CA GLU A 465 6.12 -25.67 -3.13
C GLU A 465 5.61 -25.53 -4.58
N LEU A 466 6.12 -24.55 -5.33
CA LEU A 466 5.87 -24.39 -6.77
C LEU A 466 6.70 -25.37 -7.64
N ASN A 467 7.59 -26.16 -7.03
CA ASN A 467 8.53 -27.05 -7.68
C ASN A 467 9.54 -26.32 -8.60
N ASP A 468 9.81 -25.03 -8.33
CA ASP A 468 10.91 -24.28 -8.93
C ASP A 468 12.16 -24.50 -8.06
N LEU A 469 12.77 -25.66 -8.23
CA LEU A 469 13.82 -26.14 -7.33
C LEU A 469 15.11 -25.31 -7.45
N ASP A 470 15.41 -24.75 -8.60
CA ASP A 470 16.62 -23.96 -8.80
C ASP A 470 16.49 -22.62 -8.08
N GLN A 471 15.35 -21.94 -8.23
CA GLN A 471 15.08 -20.68 -7.54
C GLN A 471 14.92 -20.90 -6.03
N ALA A 472 14.29 -22.01 -5.62
CA ALA A 472 14.17 -22.38 -4.21
C ALA A 472 15.54 -22.51 -3.52
N VAL A 473 16.50 -23.21 -4.17
CA VAL A 473 17.86 -23.33 -3.64
C VAL A 473 18.54 -21.97 -3.57
N GLU A 474 18.47 -21.16 -4.62
CA GLU A 474 19.09 -19.83 -4.62
C GLU A 474 18.58 -18.96 -3.47
N ASP A 475 17.26 -18.90 -3.27
CA ASP A 475 16.67 -18.06 -2.23
C ASP A 475 16.92 -18.61 -0.82
N LEU A 476 16.88 -19.94 -0.64
CA LEU A 476 17.23 -20.59 0.63
C LEU A 476 18.72 -20.48 0.96
N GLU A 477 19.62 -20.44 -0.02
CA GLU A 477 21.04 -20.16 0.22
C GLU A 477 21.25 -18.69 0.65
N LYS A 478 20.49 -17.74 0.10
CA LYS A 478 20.48 -16.36 0.62
C LYS A 478 19.97 -16.30 2.05
N ALA A 479 18.89 -17.04 2.37
CA ALA A 479 18.40 -17.17 3.75
C ALA A 479 19.45 -17.78 4.68
N PHE A 480 20.15 -18.83 4.22
CA PHE A 480 21.24 -19.47 4.96
C PHE A 480 22.39 -18.49 5.24
N GLY A 481 22.71 -17.60 4.29
CA GLY A 481 23.70 -16.54 4.49
C GLY A 481 23.28 -15.49 5.53
N VAL A 482 21.98 -15.42 5.89
CA VAL A 482 21.48 -14.55 6.98
C VAL A 482 21.52 -15.27 8.32
N ASP A 483 21.09 -16.53 8.36
CA ASP A 483 21.09 -17.38 9.56
C ASP A 483 21.42 -18.84 9.21
N GLU A 484 22.68 -19.19 9.35
CA GLU A 484 23.21 -20.55 9.09
C GLU A 484 22.66 -21.59 10.07
N LYS A 485 22.22 -21.16 11.26
CA LYS A 485 21.73 -22.02 12.31
C LYS A 485 20.20 -22.17 12.32
N SER A 486 19.50 -21.50 11.45
CA SER A 486 18.05 -21.66 11.36
C SER A 486 17.69 -23.08 10.96
N TYR A 487 16.90 -23.75 11.80
CA TYR A 487 16.38 -25.09 11.54
C TYR A 487 15.57 -25.12 10.24
N ASP A 488 14.63 -24.17 10.08
CA ASP A 488 13.73 -24.08 8.93
C ASP A 488 14.46 -23.85 7.60
N VAL A 489 15.51 -23.02 7.61
CA VAL A 489 16.35 -22.79 6.41
C VAL A 489 17.08 -24.07 6.02
N ASN A 490 17.68 -24.78 7.00
CA ASN A 490 18.37 -26.04 6.71
C ASN A 490 17.40 -27.14 6.25
N LEU A 491 16.18 -27.19 6.80
CA LEU A 491 15.12 -28.11 6.37
C LEU A 491 14.67 -27.78 4.94
N GLY A 492 14.45 -26.51 4.62
CA GLY A 492 14.10 -26.07 3.27
C GLY A 492 15.17 -26.46 2.25
N LEU A 493 16.45 -26.18 2.54
CA LEU A 493 17.57 -26.55 1.68
C LEU A 493 17.69 -28.06 1.50
N LEU A 494 17.51 -28.83 2.59
CA LEU A 494 17.52 -30.29 2.52
C LEU A 494 16.44 -30.80 1.57
N ARG A 495 15.20 -30.32 1.72
CA ARG A 495 14.07 -30.69 0.86
C ARG A 495 14.35 -30.35 -0.62
N ALA A 496 14.85 -29.14 -0.87
CA ALA A 496 15.19 -28.68 -2.21
C ALA A 496 16.30 -29.54 -2.85
N TYR A 497 17.40 -29.81 -2.13
CA TYR A 497 18.48 -30.67 -2.64
C TYR A 497 18.02 -32.12 -2.82
N TYR A 498 17.18 -32.64 -1.93
CA TYR A 498 16.62 -33.98 -2.08
C TYR A 498 15.79 -34.13 -3.35
N LEU A 499 14.92 -33.14 -3.62
CA LEU A 499 14.08 -33.11 -4.84
C LEU A 499 14.91 -32.88 -6.12
N GLN A 500 16.04 -32.17 -6.02
CA GLN A 500 17.03 -32.05 -7.11
C GLN A 500 17.90 -33.29 -7.29
N GLU A 501 17.69 -34.35 -6.51
CA GLU A 501 18.52 -35.58 -6.47
C GLU A 501 20.00 -35.32 -6.10
N LYS A 502 20.29 -34.17 -5.49
CA LYS A 502 21.61 -33.80 -4.97
C LYS A 502 21.82 -34.38 -3.57
N PHE A 503 21.80 -35.72 -3.44
CA PHE A 503 21.78 -36.41 -2.16
C PHE A 503 23.01 -36.16 -1.29
N GLY A 504 24.15 -35.79 -1.86
CA GLY A 504 25.34 -35.38 -1.10
C GLY A 504 25.12 -34.07 -0.32
N SER A 505 24.55 -33.05 -0.99
CA SER A 505 24.23 -31.77 -0.37
C SER A 505 23.07 -31.93 0.63
N ALA A 506 22.04 -32.70 0.26
CA ALA A 506 20.93 -33.03 1.16
C ALA A 506 21.43 -33.70 2.45
N PHE A 507 22.41 -34.62 2.36
CA PHE A 507 23.00 -35.27 3.52
C PHE A 507 23.66 -34.29 4.48
N LEU A 508 24.45 -33.34 3.98
CA LEU A 508 25.10 -32.34 4.85
C LEU A 508 24.07 -31.50 5.60
N LYS A 509 22.92 -31.18 4.95
CA LYS A 509 21.84 -30.47 5.62
C LYS A 509 21.06 -31.32 6.61
N ALA A 510 20.90 -32.61 6.34
CA ALA A 510 20.30 -33.57 7.28
C ALA A 510 21.14 -33.75 8.55
N GLU A 511 22.46 -33.87 8.43
CA GLU A 511 23.36 -33.88 9.56
C GLU A 511 23.30 -32.58 10.38
N ALA A 512 23.22 -31.43 9.69
CA ALA A 512 23.07 -30.16 10.38
C ALA A 512 21.75 -30.09 11.17
N LEU A 513 20.63 -30.54 10.59
CA LEU A 513 19.34 -30.58 11.27
C LEU A 513 19.35 -31.43 12.56
N LYS A 514 19.99 -32.58 12.55
CA LYS A 514 20.14 -33.43 13.76
C LYS A 514 20.88 -32.71 14.90
N SER A 515 21.74 -31.76 14.55
CA SER A 515 22.49 -30.96 15.53
C SER A 515 21.79 -29.68 15.96
N LEU A 516 20.84 -29.20 15.15
CA LEU A 516 20.08 -27.96 15.36
C LEU A 516 18.72 -28.19 16.01
N ALA A 517 18.22 -29.43 16.02
CA ALA A 517 16.93 -29.77 16.60
C ALA A 517 16.93 -29.51 18.13
N GLU A 518 15.98 -28.67 18.56
CA GLU A 518 15.79 -28.28 19.97
C GLU A 518 14.58 -28.97 20.59
N THR A 519 13.63 -29.44 19.77
CA THR A 519 12.41 -30.12 20.22
C THR A 519 12.37 -31.57 19.73
N ASP A 520 11.54 -32.38 20.36
CA ASP A 520 11.35 -33.76 19.93
C ASP A 520 10.72 -33.85 18.53
N GLU A 521 9.82 -32.92 18.17
CA GLU A 521 9.24 -32.84 16.83
C GLU A 521 10.28 -32.50 15.76
N GLU A 522 11.19 -31.58 16.06
CA GLU A 522 12.33 -31.28 15.18
C GLU A 522 13.26 -32.45 15.03
N THR A 523 13.54 -33.15 16.14
CA THR A 523 14.37 -34.38 16.14
C THR A 523 13.73 -35.46 15.28
N ALA A 524 12.42 -35.70 15.44
CA ALA A 524 11.69 -36.65 14.61
C ALA A 524 11.76 -36.29 13.11
N THR A 525 11.58 -35.01 12.77
CA THR A 525 11.69 -34.50 11.39
C THR A 525 13.11 -34.68 10.84
N ALA A 526 14.13 -34.40 11.64
CA ALA A 526 15.54 -34.57 11.26
C ALA A 526 15.88 -36.03 10.99
N LEU A 527 15.46 -36.95 11.86
CA LEU A 527 15.66 -38.40 11.69
C LEU A 527 14.94 -38.90 10.41
N TYR A 528 13.69 -38.50 10.22
CA TYR A 528 12.91 -38.85 9.03
C TYR A 528 13.64 -38.48 7.72
N TRP A 529 14.03 -37.22 7.59
CA TRP A 529 14.72 -36.75 6.37
C TRP A 529 16.13 -37.36 6.24
N HIS A 530 16.85 -37.55 7.35
CA HIS A 530 18.16 -38.15 7.31
C HIS A 530 18.08 -39.60 6.81
N ALA A 531 17.11 -40.38 7.30
CA ALA A 531 16.86 -41.75 6.84
C ALA A 531 16.53 -41.81 5.34
N LEU A 532 15.63 -40.94 4.85
CA LEU A 532 15.30 -40.83 3.41
C LEU A 532 16.54 -40.55 2.56
N VAL A 533 17.38 -39.61 2.97
CA VAL A 533 18.61 -39.25 2.25
C VAL A 533 19.61 -40.43 2.28
N GLN A 534 19.77 -41.11 3.40
CA GLN A 534 20.66 -42.26 3.50
C GLN A 534 20.22 -43.41 2.58
N GLU A 535 18.92 -43.67 2.47
CA GLU A 535 18.39 -44.65 1.52
C GLU A 535 18.80 -44.33 0.08
N LYS A 536 18.62 -43.06 -0.34
CA LYS A 536 18.98 -42.61 -1.68
C LYS A 536 20.48 -42.67 -1.95
N ARG A 537 21.30 -42.57 -0.91
CA ARG A 537 22.75 -42.75 -0.98
C ARG A 537 23.19 -44.22 -0.97
N GLY A 538 22.28 -45.15 -0.68
CA GLY A 538 22.58 -46.59 -0.56
C GLY A 538 23.14 -46.99 0.79
N GLU A 539 23.08 -46.13 1.80
CA GLU A 539 23.59 -46.36 3.15
C GLU A 539 22.51 -47.02 4.03
N ALA A 540 22.07 -48.22 3.61
CA ALA A 540 20.91 -48.89 4.19
C ALA A 540 21.02 -49.14 5.71
N LYS A 541 22.26 -49.35 6.25
CA LYS A 541 22.46 -49.59 7.70
C LYS A 541 22.11 -48.35 8.52
N ASP A 542 22.56 -47.20 8.06
CA ASP A 542 22.33 -45.92 8.76
C ASP A 542 20.88 -45.50 8.63
N ALA A 543 20.28 -45.72 7.44
CA ALA A 543 18.84 -45.50 7.25
C ALA A 543 17.96 -46.37 8.17
N ILE A 544 18.29 -47.67 8.31
CA ILE A 544 17.58 -48.58 9.24
C ILE A 544 17.66 -48.07 10.67
N LYS A 545 18.83 -47.61 11.09
CA LYS A 545 19.01 -47.07 12.45
C LYS A 545 18.13 -45.82 12.65
N ASP A 546 18.19 -44.86 11.75
CA ASP A 546 17.38 -43.62 11.87
C ASP A 546 15.88 -43.94 11.88
N TRP A 547 15.40 -44.89 11.03
CA TRP A 547 14.00 -45.32 11.06
C TRP A 547 13.61 -45.99 12.38
N GLN A 548 14.52 -46.78 13.00
CA GLN A 548 14.27 -47.39 14.30
C GLN A 548 14.23 -46.32 15.39
N ASP A 549 15.24 -45.44 15.43
CA ASP A 549 15.31 -44.34 16.38
C ASP A 549 14.04 -43.45 16.30
N LEU A 550 13.55 -43.17 15.08
CA LEU A 550 12.31 -42.42 14.88
C LEU A 550 11.08 -43.16 15.43
N LEU A 551 10.94 -44.45 15.14
CA LEU A 551 9.79 -45.26 15.59
C LEU A 551 9.80 -45.54 17.11
N GLU A 552 10.94 -45.35 17.79
CA GLU A 552 11.05 -45.42 19.25
C GLU A 552 10.59 -44.13 19.95
N MET A 553 10.46 -43.01 19.22
CA MET A 553 9.96 -41.76 19.79
C MET A 553 8.45 -41.83 20.09
N ASP A 554 7.96 -40.90 20.93
CA ASP A 554 6.52 -40.78 21.24
C ASP A 554 5.73 -40.48 19.96
N GLU A 555 4.62 -41.21 19.75
CA GLU A 555 3.74 -41.02 18.59
C GLU A 555 3.24 -39.59 18.42
N LYS A 556 3.19 -38.81 19.50
CA LYS A 556 2.69 -37.44 19.48
C LYS A 556 3.63 -36.44 18.81
N VAL A 557 4.95 -36.76 18.73
CA VAL A 557 5.96 -35.86 18.17
C VAL A 557 6.15 -36.05 16.66
N MET A 558 5.45 -37.03 16.06
CA MET A 558 5.49 -37.28 14.62
C MET A 558 4.10 -37.29 14.03
N THR A 559 4.00 -36.98 12.74
CA THR A 559 2.72 -37.11 12.05
C THR A 559 2.38 -38.57 11.78
N PRO A 560 1.09 -38.94 11.69
CA PRO A 560 0.69 -40.32 11.33
C PRO A 560 1.26 -40.79 9.99
N GLU A 561 1.46 -39.86 9.06
CA GLU A 561 2.06 -40.10 7.75
C GLU A 561 3.55 -40.48 7.92
N MET A 562 4.32 -39.68 8.68
CA MET A 562 5.75 -39.98 8.95
C MET A 562 5.95 -41.35 9.56
N ARG A 563 5.10 -41.71 10.52
CA ARG A 563 5.16 -43.04 11.15
C ARG A 563 4.87 -44.15 10.15
N THR A 564 3.79 -44.01 9.38
CA THR A 564 3.39 -44.99 8.37
C THR A 564 4.48 -45.19 7.30
N GLU A 565 5.08 -44.12 6.84
CA GLU A 565 6.16 -44.14 5.86
C GLU A 565 7.40 -44.77 6.46
N ALA A 566 7.80 -44.44 7.71
CA ALA A 566 8.94 -45.04 8.40
C ALA A 566 8.78 -46.57 8.53
N GLU A 567 7.60 -47.06 8.91
CA GLU A 567 7.31 -48.50 9.00
C GLU A 567 7.41 -49.19 7.61
N GLN A 568 6.91 -48.54 6.55
CA GLN A 568 6.99 -49.06 5.19
C GLN A 568 8.42 -49.12 4.67
N HIS A 569 9.18 -48.05 4.84
CA HIS A 569 10.58 -47.97 4.44
C HIS A 569 11.43 -49.00 5.19
N LEU A 570 11.30 -49.07 6.51
CA LEU A 570 12.02 -50.05 7.33
C LEU A 570 11.70 -51.50 6.89
N LYS A 571 10.41 -51.80 6.63
CA LYS A 571 10.00 -53.12 6.13
C LYS A 571 10.60 -53.43 4.75
N SER A 572 10.64 -52.44 3.85
CA SER A 572 11.16 -52.61 2.48
C SER A 572 12.67 -52.88 2.47
N ILE A 573 13.43 -52.25 3.38
CA ILE A 573 14.89 -52.40 3.46
C ILE A 573 15.26 -53.71 4.18
N VAL A 574 14.54 -54.07 5.25
CA VAL A 574 14.84 -55.28 6.06
C VAL A 574 14.35 -56.55 5.40
N THR A 575 13.27 -56.50 4.57
CA THR A 575 12.80 -57.69 3.87
C THR A 575 13.67 -57.89 2.61
N PRO A 576 14.50 -58.95 2.54
CA PRO A 576 15.29 -59.19 1.35
C PRO A 576 14.37 -59.46 0.17
N THR A 577 14.44 -58.64 -0.85
CA THR A 577 13.79 -58.91 -2.14
C THR A 577 14.35 -60.23 -2.62
N ASN A 578 13.55 -61.31 -2.63
CA ASN A 578 13.88 -62.57 -3.23
C ASN A 578 14.00 -62.36 -4.74
N THR A 579 15.13 -61.84 -5.20
CA THR A 579 15.50 -61.90 -6.57
C THR A 579 15.84 -63.35 -6.89
N PRO A 580 15.17 -64.06 -7.83
CA PRO A 580 15.53 -65.42 -8.16
C PRO A 580 16.96 -65.44 -8.72
N LYS A 581 17.94 -65.91 -7.94
CA LYS A 581 19.20 -66.42 -8.48
C LYS A 581 18.89 -67.68 -9.25
N GLY A 582 18.80 -67.64 -10.53
CA GLY A 582 18.69 -68.87 -11.31
C GLY A 582 18.33 -68.60 -12.77
N GLY A 583 19.25 -68.12 -13.51
CA GLY A 583 19.25 -68.20 -14.96
C GLY A 583 20.55 -68.82 -15.40
N THR A 584 20.52 -70.11 -15.72
CA THR A 584 21.56 -70.88 -16.40
C THR A 584 22.10 -70.10 -17.61
N PRO A 585 23.42 -70.11 -17.88
CA PRO A 585 23.98 -69.44 -19.05
C PRO A 585 23.62 -70.18 -20.33
N THR A 586 22.82 -69.56 -21.15
CA THR A 586 22.54 -70.04 -22.53
C THR A 586 23.67 -69.58 -23.45
N PRO A 587 24.17 -70.46 -24.35
CA PRO A 587 25.37 -70.21 -25.14
C PRO A 587 25.13 -69.18 -26.27
N THR A 588 26.12 -68.37 -26.48
CA THR A 588 26.27 -67.35 -27.52
C THR A 588 26.09 -67.92 -28.93
N PRO A 589 25.26 -67.37 -29.82
CA PRO A 589 25.42 -67.56 -31.29
C PRO A 589 26.19 -66.38 -31.89
N LYS A 590 27.02 -66.75 -32.80
CA LYS A 590 27.93 -65.93 -33.61
C LYS A 590 27.19 -64.92 -34.50
N ARG A 591 27.74 -63.74 -34.58
CA ARG A 591 27.90 -62.75 -35.67
C ARG A 591 27.12 -62.99 -36.96
N GLY A 592 26.30 -62.01 -37.32
CA GLY A 592 25.72 -61.83 -38.65
C GLY A 592 25.13 -60.42 -38.84
N THR A 593 25.86 -59.65 -39.67
CA THR A 593 25.47 -58.61 -40.63
C THR A 593 24.37 -57.60 -40.35
N ALA A 594 24.75 -56.36 -40.65
CA ALA A 594 24.11 -55.07 -40.57
C ALA A 594 22.83 -54.86 -41.42
N THR A 595 22.11 -53.77 -40.95
CA THR A 595 21.23 -52.80 -41.70
C THR A 595 19.75 -53.17 -41.85
N PRO A 596 18.83 -52.20 -41.95
CA PRO A 596 18.84 -50.79 -41.56
C PRO A 596 17.63 -50.33 -40.68
N THR A 597 17.72 -49.11 -40.19
CA THR A 597 16.69 -48.30 -39.49
C THR A 597 15.36 -48.21 -40.24
N PRO A 598 14.24 -48.15 -39.51
CA PRO A 598 13.27 -47.10 -39.77
C PRO A 598 12.87 -46.30 -38.52
N LYS A 599 12.78 -45.00 -38.75
CA LYS A 599 12.09 -44.03 -37.88
C LYS A 599 10.65 -44.47 -37.66
N ASN A 600 10.19 -44.51 -36.39
CA ASN A 600 8.88 -43.98 -36.05
C ASN A 600 8.79 -43.71 -34.54
N ARG A 601 8.40 -42.51 -34.28
CA ARG A 601 8.06 -41.92 -32.97
C ARG A 601 6.77 -42.57 -32.48
N THR A 602 6.79 -43.14 -31.29
CA THR A 602 5.55 -43.31 -30.52
C THR A 602 5.87 -42.85 -29.08
N VAL A 603 5.19 -41.78 -28.71
CA VAL A 603 5.24 -41.21 -27.37
C VAL A 603 4.46 -42.11 -26.45
N THR A 604 5.10 -42.67 -25.44
CA THR A 604 4.43 -43.38 -24.34
C THR A 604 4.28 -42.41 -23.15
N PRO A 605 3.10 -42.32 -22.54
CA PRO A 605 2.91 -41.36 -21.44
C PRO A 605 3.62 -41.83 -20.17
N THR A 606 4.29 -40.86 -19.56
CA THR A 606 4.92 -40.95 -18.23
C THR A 606 3.86 -41.27 -17.18
N PRO A 607 4.10 -42.16 -16.22
CA PRO A 607 3.22 -42.34 -15.07
C PRO A 607 3.28 -41.08 -14.18
N LYS A 608 2.12 -40.59 -13.79
CA LYS A 608 1.95 -39.50 -12.81
C LYS A 608 2.65 -39.89 -11.52
N GLY A 609 3.61 -39.06 -11.11
CA GLY A 609 4.27 -39.15 -9.83
C GLY A 609 3.26 -39.12 -8.69
N GLY A 610 3.49 -39.94 -7.68
CA GLY A 610 2.74 -39.95 -6.45
C GLY A 610 2.87 -38.58 -5.75
N SER A 611 1.74 -38.08 -5.35
CA SER A 611 1.63 -36.88 -4.51
C SER A 611 2.40 -37.12 -3.21
N VAL A 612 3.48 -36.39 -3.01
CA VAL A 612 4.10 -36.29 -1.69
C VAL A 612 3.19 -35.37 -0.87
N THR A 613 2.52 -35.93 0.12
CA THR A 613 1.66 -35.19 1.05
C THR A 613 2.51 -34.15 1.76
N PRO A 614 2.10 -32.85 1.78
CA PRO A 614 2.85 -31.83 2.48
C PRO A 614 2.78 -32.11 3.99
N ILE A 615 3.93 -32.22 4.63
CA ILE A 615 4.06 -32.23 6.09
C ILE A 615 3.67 -30.82 6.57
N PRO A 616 2.84 -30.66 7.62
CA PRO A 616 2.47 -29.36 8.12
C PRO A 616 3.73 -28.57 8.52
N SER A 617 4.00 -27.52 7.78
CA SER A 617 5.06 -26.57 8.12
C SER A 617 4.64 -25.82 9.38
N ARG A 618 5.50 -25.86 10.37
CA ARG A 618 5.41 -24.98 11.54
C ARG A 618 5.59 -23.54 11.03
N THR A 619 4.74 -22.65 11.45
CA THR A 619 4.92 -21.20 11.20
C THR A 619 6.26 -20.79 11.81
N PRO A 620 7.21 -20.23 11.03
CA PRO A 620 8.47 -19.79 11.61
C PRO A 620 8.21 -18.75 12.69
N THR A 621 8.74 -18.99 13.88
CA THR A 621 8.67 -18.04 14.99
C THR A 621 9.61 -16.90 14.63
N ALA A 622 9.06 -15.72 14.36
CA ALA A 622 9.85 -14.52 14.13
C ALA A 622 10.70 -14.25 15.36
N THR A 623 12.01 -14.33 15.22
CA THR A 623 12.95 -13.94 16.27
C THR A 623 12.92 -12.42 16.41
N PRO A 624 12.67 -11.87 17.60
CA PRO A 624 12.69 -10.43 17.82
C PRO A 624 14.12 -9.91 17.79
N THR A 625 14.41 -9.01 16.91
CA THR A 625 15.51 -8.03 17.05
C THR A 625 15.02 -6.67 16.66
#